data_d1bf53eeee1d417d92dbbdb5d8725129
#
_entry.id   d1bf53eeee1d417d92dbbdb5d8725129
#
_cell.length_a   1.000
_cell.length_b   1.000
_cell.length_c   1.000
_cell.angle_alpha   90.00
_cell.angle_beta   90.00
_cell.angle_gamma   90.00
#
_symmetry.space_group_name_H-M   'P 1'
#
loop_
_entity.id
_entity.type
_entity.pdbx_description
1 polymer ?
#
loop_
_entity_poly.entity_id
_entity_poly.type
_entity_poly.pdbx_seq_one_letter_code
_entity_poly.pdbx_strand_id
1 'polypeptide(L)'
;MAIIGYARVSSVGQSLDVQIDKLKAYACSKIYQEKHSGTTAERPELKACLDYVREDDMLVITKLDRLARSTFHLTQIADRLKNKGVELVVIDQHIDTSTSTGKLMFNMLAAIAEFETELRKERQMEGIAKAKKNGVKFGAKAKLTETMIAQMKTERNAGVLIKDLCFKYRISKASVYRLLAA
;
A
#
# COMPACT_ATOMS: atom_id res chain seq x y z
N MET A 1 7.25 -29.19 12.44
CA MET A 1 7.47 -28.56 11.12
C MET A 1 6.26 -28.81 10.24
N ALA A 2 5.45 -27.77 9.97
CA ALA A 2 4.36 -27.84 9.03
C ALA A 2 4.68 -26.95 7.80
N ILE A 3 4.19 -27.35 6.62
CA ILE A 3 4.37 -26.59 5.38
C ILE A 3 3.06 -25.87 5.09
N ILE A 4 3.08 -24.54 5.16
CA ILE A 4 1.90 -23.68 5.03
C ILE A 4 2.00 -22.86 3.75
N GLY A 5 0.98 -22.94 2.90
CA GLY A 5 0.92 -22.19 1.66
C GLY A 5 0.16 -20.87 1.79
N TYR A 6 0.57 -19.85 1.04
CA TYR A 6 -0.20 -18.64 0.86
C TYR A 6 -0.30 -18.29 -0.64
N ALA A 7 -1.53 -18.07 -1.11
CA ALA A 7 -1.85 -17.71 -2.49
C ALA A 7 -2.68 -16.42 -2.56
N ARG A 8 -2.42 -15.54 -3.54
CA ARG A 8 -3.16 -14.29 -3.72
C ARG A 8 -3.38 -13.94 -5.20
N VAL A 9 -4.57 -13.44 -5.51
CA VAL A 9 -4.86 -12.76 -6.80
C VAL A 9 -5.44 -11.36 -6.55
N SER A 10 -5.20 -10.46 -7.50
CA SER A 10 -5.57 -9.04 -7.40
C SER A 10 -6.90 -8.69 -8.07
N SER A 11 -7.47 -9.58 -8.90
CA SER A 11 -8.71 -9.32 -9.65
C SER A 11 -9.63 -10.53 -9.69
N VAL A 12 -10.91 -10.26 -9.92
CA VAL A 12 -11.98 -11.27 -9.98
C VAL A 12 -11.80 -12.24 -11.16
N GLY A 13 -11.00 -11.88 -12.19
CA GLY A 13 -10.77 -12.70 -13.40
C GLY A 13 -9.49 -13.54 -13.37
N GLN A 14 -8.66 -13.44 -12.34
CA GLN A 14 -7.45 -14.26 -12.22
C GLN A 14 -7.72 -15.51 -11.37
N SER A 15 -7.33 -16.67 -11.91
CA SER A 15 -7.46 -17.93 -11.19
C SER A 15 -6.33 -18.10 -10.16
N LEU A 16 -6.71 -18.59 -8.98
CA LEU A 16 -5.77 -19.07 -7.96
C LEU A 16 -5.27 -20.48 -8.26
N ASP A 17 -5.90 -21.19 -9.18
CA ASP A 17 -5.70 -22.64 -9.36
C ASP A 17 -4.24 -23.00 -9.61
N VAL A 18 -3.57 -22.28 -10.52
CA VAL A 18 -2.13 -22.51 -10.80
C VAL A 18 -1.26 -22.34 -9.55
N GLN A 19 -1.57 -21.35 -8.68
CA GLN A 19 -0.81 -21.16 -7.45
C GLN A 19 -1.11 -22.28 -6.47
N ILE A 20 -2.38 -22.66 -6.34
CA ILE A 20 -2.83 -23.72 -5.43
C ILE A 20 -2.22 -25.06 -5.85
N ASP A 21 -2.18 -25.37 -7.16
CA ASP A 21 -1.60 -26.62 -7.65
C ASP A 21 -0.09 -26.70 -7.36
N LYS A 22 0.66 -25.59 -7.53
CA LYS A 22 2.08 -25.52 -7.16
C LYS A 22 2.27 -25.71 -5.65
N LEU A 23 1.43 -25.10 -4.82
CA LEU A 23 1.50 -25.22 -3.36
C LEU A 23 1.13 -26.64 -2.88
N LYS A 24 0.15 -27.27 -3.52
CA LYS A 24 -0.18 -28.70 -3.27
C LYS A 24 0.96 -29.62 -3.69
N ALA A 25 1.57 -29.39 -4.86
CA ALA A 25 2.73 -30.14 -5.34
C ALA A 25 3.94 -29.99 -4.39
N TYR A 26 4.04 -28.85 -3.69
CA TYR A 26 5.05 -28.63 -2.63
C TYR A 26 4.66 -29.26 -1.29
N ALA A 27 3.57 -30.04 -1.26
CA ALA A 27 3.03 -30.71 -0.06
C ALA A 27 2.61 -29.76 1.08
N CYS A 28 2.08 -28.57 0.75
CA CYS A 28 1.51 -27.67 1.76
C CYS A 28 0.31 -28.34 2.46
N SER A 29 0.37 -28.47 3.79
CA SER A 29 -0.66 -29.06 4.62
C SER A 29 -1.89 -28.17 4.78
N LYS A 30 -1.70 -26.85 4.67
CA LYS A 30 -2.76 -25.83 4.73
C LYS A 30 -2.42 -24.69 3.78
N ILE A 31 -3.42 -24.19 3.05
CA ILE A 31 -3.24 -23.09 2.09
C ILE A 31 -4.23 -21.96 2.41
N TYR A 32 -3.69 -20.79 2.72
CA TYR A 32 -4.45 -19.56 2.87
C TYR A 32 -4.60 -18.89 1.52
N GLN A 33 -5.84 -18.48 1.19
CA GLN A 33 -6.19 -17.97 -0.13
C GLN A 33 -6.81 -16.59 -0.02
N GLU A 34 -6.25 -15.60 -0.70
CA GLU A 34 -6.75 -14.23 -0.69
C GLU A 34 -7.21 -13.78 -2.08
N LYS A 35 -8.50 -13.45 -2.19
CA LYS A 35 -9.10 -12.83 -3.39
C LYS A 35 -9.47 -11.40 -3.04
N HIS A 36 -8.56 -10.45 -3.26
CA HIS A 36 -8.84 -9.03 -3.01
C HIS A 36 -8.42 -8.16 -4.18
N SER A 37 -9.36 -7.28 -4.64
CA SER A 37 -9.07 -6.20 -5.57
C SER A 37 -8.05 -5.23 -4.97
N GLY A 38 -7.18 -4.66 -5.81
CA GLY A 38 -6.00 -3.88 -5.40
C GLY A 38 -6.23 -2.61 -4.55
N THR A 39 -7.47 -2.28 -4.20
CA THR A 39 -7.84 -1.07 -3.47
C THR A 39 -7.95 -1.24 -1.95
N THR A 40 -8.13 -2.46 -1.45
CA THR A 40 -8.26 -2.70 -0.01
C THR A 40 -6.92 -3.07 0.59
N ALA A 41 -6.46 -2.29 1.58
CA ALA A 41 -5.20 -2.51 2.30
C ALA A 41 -5.26 -3.75 3.21
N GLU A 42 -6.44 -4.19 3.60
CA GLU A 42 -6.65 -5.30 4.51
C GLU A 42 -6.43 -6.65 3.83
N ARG A 43 -5.63 -7.48 4.45
CA ARG A 43 -5.28 -8.83 4.00
C ARG A 43 -5.50 -9.81 5.15
N PRO A 44 -6.78 -10.14 5.43
CA PRO A 44 -7.14 -10.98 6.58
C PRO A 44 -6.52 -12.38 6.50
N GLU A 45 -6.48 -12.97 5.30
CA GLU A 45 -5.91 -14.31 5.11
C GLU A 45 -4.39 -14.33 5.29
N LEU A 46 -3.67 -13.28 4.84
CA LEU A 46 -2.25 -13.14 5.13
C LEU A 46 -2.00 -12.99 6.62
N LYS A 47 -2.79 -12.14 7.28
CA LYS A 47 -2.68 -11.96 8.73
C LYS A 47 -2.92 -13.27 9.48
N ALA A 48 -4.00 -13.98 9.14
CA ALA A 48 -4.32 -15.28 9.73
C ALA A 48 -3.21 -16.31 9.46
N CYS A 49 -2.63 -16.33 8.25
CA CYS A 49 -1.50 -17.18 7.91
C CYS A 49 -0.27 -16.86 8.78
N LEU A 50 0.13 -15.58 8.86
CA LEU A 50 1.27 -15.13 9.66
C LEU A 50 1.05 -15.32 11.17
N ASP A 51 -0.19 -15.32 11.66
CA ASP A 51 -0.52 -15.63 13.06
C ASP A 51 -0.44 -17.14 13.33
N TYR A 52 -0.84 -17.95 12.36
CA TYR A 52 -0.92 -19.41 12.45
C TYR A 52 0.46 -20.08 12.46
N VAL A 53 1.42 -19.64 11.61
CA VAL A 53 2.74 -20.25 11.51
C VAL A 53 3.53 -20.13 12.83
N ARG A 54 4.25 -21.17 13.19
CA ARG A 54 5.02 -21.31 14.44
C ARG A 54 6.48 -21.60 14.13
N GLU A 55 7.31 -21.63 15.15
CA GLU A 55 8.71 -22.06 15.08
C GLU A 55 8.85 -23.41 14.34
N ASP A 56 9.87 -23.54 13.52
CA ASP A 56 10.15 -24.67 12.65
C ASP A 56 9.13 -24.92 11.52
N ASP A 57 8.11 -24.07 11.35
CA ASP A 57 7.23 -24.14 10.20
C ASP A 57 7.85 -23.46 8.96
N MET A 58 7.33 -23.83 7.80
CA MET A 58 7.75 -23.27 6.50
C MET A 58 6.57 -22.57 5.84
N LEU A 59 6.73 -21.29 5.53
CA LEU A 59 5.77 -20.54 4.71
C LEU A 59 6.18 -20.65 3.23
N VAL A 60 5.29 -21.16 2.40
CA VAL A 60 5.53 -21.38 0.97
C VAL A 60 4.64 -20.46 0.14
N ILE A 61 5.23 -19.76 -0.81
CA ILE A 61 4.54 -18.90 -1.77
C ILE A 61 5.06 -19.17 -3.19
N THR A 62 4.28 -18.79 -4.19
CA THR A 62 4.75 -18.94 -5.58
C THR A 62 5.70 -17.83 -6.00
N LYS A 63 5.42 -16.57 -5.65
CA LYS A 63 6.23 -15.38 -5.99
C LYS A 63 6.18 -14.36 -4.88
N LEU A 64 7.22 -13.54 -4.72
CA LEU A 64 7.31 -12.48 -3.70
C LEU A 64 6.21 -11.43 -3.83
N ASP A 65 5.75 -11.08 -5.06
CA ASP A 65 4.67 -10.14 -5.29
C ASP A 65 3.30 -10.64 -4.78
N ARG A 66 3.16 -11.94 -4.52
CA ARG A 66 1.99 -12.50 -3.84
C ARG A 66 2.01 -12.21 -2.35
N LEU A 67 3.19 -12.24 -1.73
CA LEU A 67 3.37 -11.99 -0.30
C LEU A 67 3.33 -10.51 0.04
N ALA A 68 4.05 -9.68 -0.69
CA ALA A 68 4.18 -8.25 -0.41
C ALA A 68 3.89 -7.37 -1.63
N ARG A 69 3.37 -6.15 -1.40
CA ARG A 69 3.11 -5.13 -2.43
C ARG A 69 4.18 -4.05 -2.47
N SER A 70 5.00 -3.97 -1.46
CA SER A 70 6.12 -3.05 -1.34
C SER A 70 7.26 -3.73 -0.63
N THR A 71 8.45 -3.21 -0.83
CA THR A 71 9.66 -3.66 -0.16
C THR A 71 9.55 -3.53 1.35
N PHE A 72 9.06 -2.39 1.83
CA PHE A 72 8.84 -2.15 3.25
C PHE A 72 7.94 -3.22 3.88
N HIS A 73 6.86 -3.60 3.19
CA HIS A 73 5.98 -4.68 3.67
C HIS A 73 6.66 -6.05 3.61
N LEU A 74 7.51 -6.29 2.60
CA LEU A 74 8.29 -7.52 2.49
C LEU A 74 9.27 -7.66 3.66
N THR A 75 10.01 -6.60 3.99
CA THR A 75 10.94 -6.58 5.14
C THR A 75 10.19 -6.81 6.46
N GLN A 76 9.07 -6.17 6.67
CA GLN A 76 8.26 -6.41 7.89
C GLN A 76 7.81 -7.87 8.03
N ILE A 77 7.37 -8.49 6.92
CA ILE A 77 6.96 -9.91 6.94
C ILE A 77 8.18 -10.79 7.19
N ALA A 78 9.31 -10.51 6.54
CA ALA A 78 10.55 -11.25 6.70
C ALA A 78 11.06 -11.21 8.15
N ASP A 79 11.09 -10.04 8.77
CA ASP A 79 11.48 -9.87 10.17
C ASP A 79 10.52 -10.64 11.10
N ARG A 80 9.22 -10.59 10.80
CA ARG A 80 8.23 -11.33 11.58
C ARG A 80 8.43 -12.85 11.50
N LEU A 81 8.68 -13.38 10.29
CA LEU A 81 8.95 -14.81 10.10
C LEU A 81 10.25 -15.22 10.80
N LYS A 82 11.32 -14.43 10.63
CA LYS A 82 12.61 -14.65 11.29
C LYS A 82 12.48 -14.67 12.82
N ASN A 83 11.76 -13.71 13.39
CA ASN A 83 11.53 -13.63 14.85
C ASN A 83 10.69 -14.80 15.39
N LYS A 84 9.88 -15.42 14.52
CA LYS A 84 9.11 -16.63 14.85
C LYS A 84 9.87 -17.93 14.56
N GLY A 85 11.07 -17.90 13.99
CA GLY A 85 11.78 -19.09 13.55
C GLY A 85 11.11 -19.82 12.38
N VAL A 86 10.39 -19.07 11.51
CA VAL A 86 9.67 -19.61 10.33
C VAL A 86 10.50 -19.37 9.08
N GLU A 87 10.74 -20.41 8.29
CA GLU A 87 11.44 -20.30 7.03
C GLU A 87 10.48 -19.94 5.89
N LEU A 88 11.00 -19.22 4.88
CA LEU A 88 10.23 -18.80 3.70
C LEU A 88 10.75 -19.50 2.44
N VAL A 89 9.84 -20.07 1.67
CA VAL A 89 10.15 -20.64 0.35
C VAL A 89 9.36 -19.92 -0.74
N VAL A 90 10.05 -19.50 -1.79
CA VAL A 90 9.47 -18.88 -2.98
C VAL A 90 9.72 -19.78 -4.19
N ILE A 91 8.71 -20.50 -4.63
CA ILE A 91 8.83 -21.58 -5.61
C ILE A 91 9.40 -21.08 -6.94
N ASP A 92 8.77 -20.09 -7.56
CA ASP A 92 9.12 -19.62 -8.92
C ASP A 92 10.45 -18.85 -8.97
N GLN A 93 10.98 -18.44 -7.83
CA GLN A 93 12.25 -17.70 -7.71
C GLN A 93 13.37 -18.55 -7.11
N HIS A 94 13.08 -19.81 -6.77
CA HIS A 94 14.03 -20.76 -6.17
C HIS A 94 14.73 -20.21 -4.92
N ILE A 95 13.98 -19.48 -4.09
CA ILE A 95 14.48 -18.92 -2.82
C ILE A 95 13.99 -19.83 -1.70
N ASP A 96 14.92 -20.26 -0.87
CA ASP A 96 14.66 -21.06 0.33
C ASP A 96 15.52 -20.50 1.48
N THR A 97 14.88 -19.81 2.42
CA THR A 97 15.58 -19.18 3.54
C THR A 97 16.07 -20.17 4.60
N SER A 98 15.76 -21.44 4.49
CA SER A 98 16.38 -22.48 5.33
C SER A 98 17.87 -22.65 5.00
N THR A 99 18.26 -22.29 3.75
CA THR A 99 19.66 -22.34 3.30
C THR A 99 20.36 -20.99 3.45
N SER A 100 21.68 -21.00 3.69
CA SER A 100 22.50 -19.78 3.74
C SER A 100 22.46 -18.99 2.43
N THR A 101 22.48 -19.69 1.29
CA THR A 101 22.39 -19.07 -0.03
C THR A 101 21.02 -18.42 -0.24
N GLY A 102 19.93 -19.10 0.12
CA GLY A 102 18.58 -18.54 0.00
C GLY A 102 18.36 -17.33 0.91
N LYS A 103 18.90 -17.36 2.14
CA LYS A 103 18.92 -16.18 3.03
C LYS A 103 19.66 -15.00 2.38
N LEU A 104 20.82 -15.25 1.80
CA LEU A 104 21.58 -14.20 1.11
C LEU A 104 20.79 -13.65 -0.09
N MET A 105 20.26 -14.50 -0.95
CA MET A 105 19.46 -14.11 -2.11
C MET A 105 18.24 -13.28 -1.69
N PHE A 106 17.51 -13.71 -0.66
CA PHE A 106 16.37 -12.98 -0.14
C PHE A 106 16.75 -11.58 0.35
N ASN A 107 17.83 -11.47 1.13
CA ASN A 107 18.32 -10.18 1.64
C ASN A 107 18.76 -9.25 0.51
N MET A 108 19.44 -9.78 -0.51
CA MET A 108 19.83 -9.00 -1.69
C MET A 108 18.62 -8.48 -2.45
N LEU A 109 17.60 -9.30 -2.68
CA LEU A 109 16.37 -8.87 -3.36
C LEU A 109 15.61 -7.82 -2.54
N ALA A 110 15.57 -7.97 -1.22
CA ALA A 110 14.97 -6.97 -0.32
C ALA A 110 15.71 -5.62 -0.43
N ALA A 111 17.05 -5.64 -0.40
CA ALA A 111 17.87 -4.44 -0.52
C ALA A 111 17.73 -3.75 -1.90
N ILE A 112 17.74 -4.52 -2.99
CA ILE A 112 17.54 -3.98 -4.35
C ILE A 112 16.18 -3.31 -4.47
N ALA A 113 15.15 -3.95 -3.97
CA ALA A 113 13.81 -3.42 -4.06
C ALA A 113 13.61 -2.18 -3.16
N GLU A 114 14.28 -2.07 -2.02
CA GLU A 114 14.35 -0.85 -1.19
C GLU A 114 15.03 0.28 -1.96
N PHE A 115 16.19 0.03 -2.53
CA PHE A 115 16.92 0.98 -3.37
C PHE A 115 16.07 1.49 -4.55
N GLU A 116 15.37 0.61 -5.28
CA GLU A 116 14.45 1.03 -6.34
C GLU A 116 13.32 1.94 -5.84
N THR A 117 12.85 1.71 -4.63
CA THR A 117 11.80 2.53 -4.01
C THR A 117 12.32 3.92 -3.66
N GLU A 118 13.52 4.00 -3.12
CA GLU A 118 14.20 5.27 -2.82
C GLU A 118 14.46 6.08 -4.10
N LEU A 119 14.99 5.45 -5.13
CA LEU A 119 15.19 6.10 -6.44
C LEU A 119 13.90 6.65 -7.05
N ARG A 120 12.80 5.90 -6.95
CA ARG A 120 11.49 6.39 -7.44
C ARG A 120 11.02 7.60 -6.64
N LYS A 121 11.19 7.58 -5.32
CA LYS A 121 10.85 8.70 -4.43
C LYS A 121 11.68 9.94 -4.75
N GLU A 122 12.97 9.77 -4.96
CA GLU A 122 13.88 10.86 -5.35
C GLU A 122 13.44 11.51 -6.66
N ARG A 123 13.25 10.71 -7.72
CA ARG A 123 12.75 11.21 -9.02
C ARG A 123 11.39 11.90 -8.92
N GLN A 124 10.50 11.38 -8.08
CA GLN A 124 9.20 12.00 -7.80
C GLN A 124 9.36 13.37 -7.14
N MET A 125 10.25 13.48 -6.15
CA MET A 125 10.50 14.76 -5.46
C MET A 125 11.14 15.79 -6.40
N GLU A 126 12.08 15.38 -7.23
CA GLU A 126 12.66 16.24 -8.29
C GLU A 126 11.59 16.72 -9.29
N GLY A 127 10.71 15.80 -9.73
CA GLY A 127 9.57 16.13 -10.60
C GLY A 127 8.62 17.14 -9.98
N ILE A 128 8.30 16.96 -8.68
CA ILE A 128 7.46 17.90 -7.91
C ILE A 128 8.16 19.26 -7.77
N ALA A 129 9.46 19.28 -7.48
CA ALA A 129 10.23 20.52 -7.35
C ALA A 129 10.26 21.29 -8.67
N LYS A 130 10.51 20.59 -9.79
CA LYS A 130 10.46 21.18 -11.14
C LYS A 130 9.08 21.72 -11.49
N ALA A 131 8.03 20.98 -11.21
CA ALA A 131 6.65 21.42 -11.46
C ALA A 131 6.28 22.64 -10.61
N LYS A 132 6.66 22.68 -9.33
CA LYS A 132 6.49 23.87 -8.47
C LYS A 132 7.23 25.09 -9.03
N LYS A 133 8.46 24.91 -9.49
CA LYS A 133 9.26 25.98 -10.11
C LYS A 133 8.59 26.51 -11.38
N ASN A 134 7.89 25.67 -12.13
CA ASN A 134 7.10 26.02 -13.30
C ASN A 134 5.69 26.56 -12.96
N GLY A 135 5.40 26.88 -11.69
CA GLY A 135 4.14 27.49 -11.25
C GLY A 135 2.98 26.51 -11.10
N VAL A 136 3.20 25.20 -11.18
CA VAL A 136 2.14 24.20 -10.97
C VAL A 136 1.76 24.18 -9.50
N LYS A 137 0.49 24.47 -9.22
CA LYS A 137 -0.08 24.39 -7.87
C LYS A 137 -0.56 22.96 -7.60
N PHE A 138 -0.03 22.34 -6.55
CA PHE A 138 -0.45 21.02 -6.08
C PHE A 138 -1.56 21.15 -5.03
N GLY A 139 -2.34 20.10 -4.86
CA GLY A 139 -3.43 20.03 -3.88
C GLY A 139 -4.80 20.10 -4.53
N ALA A 140 -5.82 20.18 -3.68
CA ALA A 140 -7.21 20.28 -4.15
C ALA A 140 -7.42 21.63 -4.86
N LYS A 141 -8.18 21.61 -5.96
CA LYS A 141 -8.60 22.84 -6.62
C LYS A 141 -9.40 23.71 -5.68
N ALA A 142 -9.21 25.03 -5.75
CA ALA A 142 -10.01 25.97 -4.99
C ALA A 142 -11.51 25.78 -5.32
N LYS A 143 -12.34 25.63 -4.29
CA LYS A 143 -13.80 25.46 -4.46
C LYS A 143 -14.47 26.73 -4.97
N LEU A 144 -13.90 27.88 -4.67
CA LEU A 144 -14.41 29.18 -5.08
C LEU A 144 -13.39 29.89 -5.95
N THR A 145 -13.88 30.59 -6.98
CA THR A 145 -13.08 31.50 -7.78
C THR A 145 -12.86 32.83 -7.04
N GLU A 146 -11.88 33.61 -7.47
CA GLU A 146 -11.63 34.95 -6.90
C GLU A 146 -12.87 35.85 -7.00
N THR A 147 -13.62 35.76 -8.09
CA THR A 147 -14.88 36.48 -8.29
C THR A 147 -15.94 36.09 -7.25
N MET A 148 -16.07 34.79 -6.98
CA MET A 148 -17.01 34.31 -5.96
C MET A 148 -16.59 34.72 -4.54
N ILE A 149 -15.30 34.81 -4.26
CA ILE A 149 -14.78 35.29 -2.98
C ILE A 149 -15.07 36.79 -2.83
N ALA A 150 -14.85 37.60 -3.87
CA ALA A 150 -15.18 39.02 -3.87
C ALA A 150 -16.68 39.24 -3.62
N GLN A 151 -17.55 38.49 -4.32
CA GLN A 151 -18.99 38.53 -4.11
C GLN A 151 -19.39 38.16 -2.66
N MET A 152 -18.79 37.12 -2.13
CA MET A 152 -19.02 36.69 -0.73
C MET A 152 -18.62 37.78 0.27
N LYS A 153 -17.53 38.55 0.02
CA LYS A 153 -17.13 39.68 0.84
C LYS A 153 -18.17 40.82 0.79
N THR A 154 -18.65 41.12 -0.43
CA THR A 154 -19.71 42.14 -0.62
C THR A 154 -21.00 41.75 0.09
N GLU A 155 -21.44 40.51 -0.05
CA GLU A 155 -22.63 39.99 0.65
C GLU A 155 -22.49 40.02 2.16
N ARG A 156 -21.30 39.70 2.67
CA ARG A 156 -21.02 39.83 4.14
C ARG A 156 -21.10 41.25 4.61
N ASN A 157 -20.58 42.22 3.89
CA ASN A 157 -20.63 43.62 4.20
C ASN A 157 -22.09 44.16 4.14
N ALA A 158 -22.94 43.59 3.31
CA ALA A 158 -24.37 43.87 3.24
C ALA A 158 -25.19 43.20 4.37
N GLY A 159 -24.53 42.52 5.34
CA GLY A 159 -25.20 41.95 6.52
C GLY A 159 -25.60 40.49 6.39
N VAL A 160 -25.31 39.79 5.31
CA VAL A 160 -25.66 38.39 5.15
C VAL A 160 -24.99 37.52 6.23
N LEU A 161 -25.74 36.63 6.85
CA LEU A 161 -25.25 35.83 7.97
C LEU A 161 -24.23 34.78 7.46
N ILE A 162 -23.25 34.46 8.29
CA ILE A 162 -22.22 33.43 8.00
C ILE A 162 -22.85 32.08 7.64
N LYS A 163 -23.97 31.71 8.31
CA LYS A 163 -24.71 30.47 8.03
C LYS A 163 -25.22 30.43 6.61
N ASP A 164 -25.74 31.51 6.08
CA ASP A 164 -26.31 31.62 4.76
C ASP A 164 -25.19 31.59 3.68
N LEU A 165 -24.05 32.24 3.97
CA LEU A 165 -22.86 32.14 3.12
C LEU A 165 -22.33 30.71 3.05
N CYS A 166 -22.28 29.98 4.17
CA CYS A 166 -21.89 28.56 4.17
C CYS A 166 -22.79 27.73 3.29
N PHE A 167 -24.10 27.95 3.38
CA PHE A 167 -25.07 27.22 2.56
C PHE A 167 -24.98 27.58 1.08
N LYS A 168 -24.95 28.85 0.75
CA LYS A 168 -24.87 29.38 -0.63
C LYS A 168 -23.62 28.88 -1.37
N TYR A 169 -22.45 28.99 -0.73
CA TYR A 169 -21.17 28.65 -1.34
C TYR A 169 -20.71 27.21 -1.06
N ARG A 170 -21.51 26.43 -0.33
CA ARG A 170 -21.24 25.01 0.02
C ARG A 170 -19.86 24.80 0.64
N ILE A 171 -19.45 25.69 1.55
CA ILE A 171 -18.19 25.62 2.28
C ILE A 171 -18.41 25.66 3.79
N SER A 172 -17.43 25.18 4.55
CA SER A 172 -17.50 25.17 6.01
C SER A 172 -17.39 26.59 6.59
N LYS A 173 -17.94 26.79 7.81
CA LYS A 173 -17.84 28.03 8.56
C LYS A 173 -16.39 28.51 8.69
N ALA A 174 -15.45 27.60 8.99
CA ALA A 174 -14.02 27.92 9.05
C ALA A 174 -13.46 28.43 7.73
N SER A 175 -13.91 27.85 6.60
CA SER A 175 -13.52 28.31 5.26
C SER A 175 -14.05 29.69 4.94
N VAL A 176 -15.30 30.02 5.34
CA VAL A 176 -15.88 31.36 5.17
C VAL A 176 -15.02 32.38 5.92
N TYR A 177 -14.73 32.17 7.21
CA TYR A 177 -13.92 33.11 7.98
C TYR A 177 -12.52 33.29 7.40
N ARG A 178 -11.86 32.21 6.99
CA ARG A 178 -10.53 32.28 6.37
C ARG A 178 -10.52 33.11 5.09
N LEU A 179 -11.55 32.93 4.24
CA LEU A 179 -11.65 33.67 2.95
C LEU A 179 -12.09 35.11 3.11
N LEU A 180 -12.82 35.44 4.18
CA LEU A 180 -13.15 36.82 4.50
C LEU A 180 -11.97 37.59 5.10
N ALA A 181 -11.04 36.89 5.80
CA ALA A 181 -9.85 37.47 6.41
C ALA A 181 -8.66 37.62 5.47
N ALA A 182 -8.65 36.89 4.34
CA ALA A 182 -7.64 36.99 3.30
C ALA A 182 -7.96 38.12 2.31
#